data_2e206eaf24c8d7bd50e5d7f95ea58ad4
#
_entry.id   2e206eaf24c8d7bd50e5d7f95ea58ad4
#
_cell.length_a   1.000
_cell.length_b   1.000
_cell.length_c   1.000
_cell.angle_alpha   90.00
_cell.angle_beta   90.00
_cell.angle_gamma   90.00
#
_symmetry.space_group_name_H-M   'P 1'
#
loop_
_entity.id
_entity.type
_entity.pdbx_description
1 polymer ?
#
loop_
_entity_poly.entity_id
_entity_poly.type
_entity_poly.pdbx_seq_one_letter_code
_entity_poly.pdbx_strand_id
1 'polypeptide(L)'
;MKTKQLFKFSAGIVVPCYNEEERLQLSEFSRFFKTDNTTFFCFVDDGSNDSTKKIVSDFVKKNPERAQAVFLSFNQGKAEAVRQGIKSLLKTHKLKFVGYWDADLATPLSTILEFIEMFQSSRALVAVCGSRILRLGASIHRSVFRHYFGRVFATVASNILNIPVYDTQCGAKLFRTEHAGLIFSEHFISRWFFDVELFARSIAGTRALWIA
;
A
#
# COMPACT_ATOMS: atom_id res chain seq x y z
N MET A 1 34.59 -0.26 9.18
CA MET A 1 33.55 0.79 9.21
C MET A 1 32.54 0.48 8.10
N LYS A 2 31.31 0.07 8.43
CA LYS A 2 30.27 -0.13 7.42
C LYS A 2 29.76 1.26 7.01
N THR A 3 29.97 1.63 5.76
CA THR A 3 29.47 2.87 5.16
C THR A 3 27.96 2.90 5.36
N LYS A 4 27.48 3.89 6.12
CA LYS A 4 26.04 4.12 6.35
C LYS A 4 25.44 4.47 4.99
N GLN A 5 24.75 3.51 4.35
CA GLN A 5 24.14 3.71 3.05
C GLN A 5 23.03 4.75 3.23
N LEU A 6 23.24 5.96 2.74
CA LEU A 6 22.25 7.04 2.83
C LEU A 6 21.10 6.71 1.88
N PHE A 7 19.94 6.44 2.45
CA PHE A 7 18.69 6.36 1.71
C PHE A 7 18.13 7.78 1.54
N LYS A 8 17.89 8.21 0.31
CA LYS A 8 17.22 9.50 0.04
C LYS A 8 15.79 9.46 0.61
N PHE A 9 15.10 8.31 0.45
CA PHE A 9 13.77 8.07 1.01
C PHE A 9 13.77 6.83 1.91
N SER A 10 12.99 6.88 2.98
CA SER A 10 12.79 5.74 3.89
C SER A 10 11.75 4.77 3.33
N ALA A 11 10.65 5.29 2.78
CA ALA A 11 9.55 4.50 2.28
C ALA A 11 9.17 4.87 0.84
N GLY A 12 8.72 3.88 0.07
CA GLY A 12 8.08 4.05 -1.22
C GLY A 12 6.64 3.52 -1.17
N ILE A 13 5.68 4.36 -1.55
CA ILE A 13 4.25 4.03 -1.46
C ILE A 13 3.64 3.99 -2.87
N VAL A 14 3.03 2.87 -3.21
CA VAL A 14 2.24 2.72 -4.43
C VAL A 14 0.81 3.19 -4.16
N VAL A 15 0.28 3.98 -5.07
CA VAL A 15 -1.13 4.40 -5.07
C VAL A 15 -1.76 3.87 -6.35
N PRO A 16 -2.50 2.73 -6.28
CA PRO A 16 -3.21 2.20 -7.44
C PRO A 16 -4.43 3.07 -7.74
N CYS A 17 -4.59 3.46 -9.00
CA CYS A 17 -5.67 4.31 -9.48
C CYS A 17 -6.38 3.64 -10.66
N TYR A 18 -7.71 3.60 -10.63
CA TYR A 18 -8.54 3.17 -11.75
C TYR A 18 -9.86 3.92 -11.75
N ASN A 19 -10.07 4.83 -12.71
CA ASN A 19 -11.23 5.71 -12.79
C ASN A 19 -11.47 6.47 -11.47
N GLU A 20 -10.43 7.20 -11.05
CA GLU A 20 -10.40 7.95 -9.77
C GLU A 20 -10.48 9.47 -10.00
N GLU A 21 -10.88 9.93 -11.19
CA GLU A 21 -10.95 11.37 -11.56
C GLU A 21 -11.61 12.22 -10.50
N GLU A 22 -12.75 11.76 -9.93
CA GLU A 22 -13.52 12.50 -8.95
C GLU A 22 -13.06 12.27 -7.49
N ARG A 23 -12.30 11.20 -7.22
CA ARG A 23 -11.99 10.77 -5.85
C ARG A 23 -10.54 10.97 -5.44
N LEU A 24 -9.62 11.13 -6.41
CA LEU A 24 -8.19 11.23 -6.14
C LEU A 24 -7.84 12.59 -5.49
N GLN A 25 -7.59 12.57 -4.20
CA GLN A 25 -7.34 13.76 -3.38
C GLN A 25 -5.88 14.22 -3.43
N LEU A 26 -5.39 14.71 -4.58
CA LEU A 26 -3.98 15.12 -4.76
C LEU A 26 -3.54 16.28 -3.86
N SER A 27 -4.48 17.07 -3.35
CA SER A 27 -4.21 18.12 -2.35
C SER A 27 -3.68 17.54 -1.04
N GLU A 28 -4.14 16.34 -0.62
CA GLU A 28 -3.66 15.67 0.60
C GLU A 28 -2.21 15.20 0.43
N PHE A 29 -1.85 14.68 -0.76
CA PHE A 29 -0.46 14.35 -1.07
C PHE A 29 0.43 15.60 -1.07
N SER A 30 -0.04 16.72 -1.66
CA SER A 30 0.68 17.98 -1.65
C SER A 30 0.87 18.53 -0.23
N ARG A 31 -0.12 18.34 0.65
CA ARG A 31 -0.03 18.71 2.07
C ARG A 31 0.98 17.83 2.79
N PHE A 32 0.93 16.52 2.58
CA PHE A 32 1.86 15.55 3.15
C PHE A 32 3.31 15.85 2.74
N PHE A 33 3.56 16.23 1.47
CA PHE A 33 4.91 16.61 1.01
C PHE A 33 5.53 17.79 1.75
N LYS A 34 4.72 18.65 2.37
CA LYS A 34 5.23 19.78 3.19
C LYS A 34 5.67 19.35 4.58
N THR A 35 5.12 18.27 5.11
CA THR A 35 5.37 17.78 6.47
C THR A 35 6.32 16.59 6.53
N ASP A 36 6.42 15.80 5.44
CA ASP A 36 7.32 14.67 5.31
C ASP A 36 8.18 14.80 4.06
N ASN A 37 9.46 14.47 4.17
CA ASN A 37 10.42 14.44 3.07
C ASN A 37 11.07 13.05 2.88
N THR A 38 10.59 12.04 3.60
CA THR A 38 11.19 10.70 3.65
C THR A 38 10.41 9.65 2.87
N THR A 39 9.22 10.00 2.37
CA THR A 39 8.35 9.11 1.60
C THR A 39 8.33 9.51 0.12
N PHE A 40 8.43 8.53 -0.77
CA PHE A 40 8.30 8.69 -2.21
C PHE A 40 7.06 7.94 -2.71
N PHE A 41 6.30 8.52 -3.65
CA PHE A 41 5.07 7.94 -4.14
C PHE A 41 5.19 7.44 -5.58
N CYS A 42 4.53 6.32 -5.88
CA CYS A 42 4.36 5.77 -7.22
C CYS A 42 2.87 5.62 -7.51
N PHE A 43 2.31 6.53 -8.29
CA PHE A 43 0.95 6.42 -8.77
C PHE A 43 0.91 5.43 -9.93
N VAL A 44 0.01 4.45 -9.86
CA VAL A 44 -0.15 3.47 -10.94
C VAL A 44 -1.56 3.58 -11.50
N ASP A 45 -1.65 4.12 -12.70
CA ASP A 45 -2.91 4.14 -13.44
C ASP A 45 -3.14 2.78 -14.11
N ASP A 46 -4.16 2.08 -13.67
CA ASP A 46 -4.50 0.72 -14.13
C ASP A 46 -5.41 0.78 -15.39
N GLY A 47 -4.98 1.53 -16.41
CA GLY A 47 -5.70 1.63 -17.67
C GLY A 47 -7.05 2.34 -17.55
N SER A 48 -7.10 3.48 -16.87
CA SER A 48 -8.32 4.28 -16.72
C SER A 48 -8.87 4.79 -18.04
N ASN A 49 -10.19 4.90 -18.12
CA ASN A 49 -10.93 5.42 -19.27
C ASN A 49 -11.38 6.88 -19.07
N ASP A 50 -11.21 7.43 -17.86
CA ASP A 50 -11.51 8.82 -17.49
C ASP A 50 -10.25 9.70 -17.51
N SER A 51 -10.30 10.88 -16.88
CA SER A 51 -9.17 11.81 -16.82
C SER A 51 -8.10 11.44 -15.80
N THR A 52 -8.20 10.31 -15.09
CA THR A 52 -7.26 9.88 -14.03
C THR A 52 -5.81 9.90 -14.52
N LYS A 53 -5.54 9.33 -15.69
CA LYS A 53 -4.19 9.29 -16.30
C LYS A 53 -3.59 10.68 -16.46
N LYS A 54 -4.39 11.64 -16.97
CA LYS A 54 -3.97 13.04 -17.16
C LYS A 54 -3.69 13.69 -15.81
N ILE A 55 -4.60 13.55 -14.87
CA ILE A 55 -4.52 14.14 -13.52
C ILE A 55 -3.25 13.66 -12.81
N VAL A 56 -2.99 12.35 -12.82
CA VAL A 56 -1.77 11.75 -12.25
C VAL A 56 -0.52 12.24 -12.97
N SER A 57 -0.52 12.26 -14.32
CA SER A 57 0.62 12.75 -15.10
C SER A 57 0.98 14.20 -14.76
N ASP A 58 -0.02 15.08 -14.69
CA ASP A 58 0.18 16.49 -14.38
C ASP A 58 0.67 16.71 -12.94
N PHE A 59 0.18 15.90 -11.99
CA PHE A 59 0.62 15.95 -10.60
C PHE A 59 2.10 15.52 -10.45
N VAL A 60 2.48 14.43 -11.07
CA VAL A 60 3.86 13.91 -11.03
C VAL A 60 4.84 14.87 -11.69
N LYS A 61 4.47 15.48 -12.83
CA LYS A 61 5.29 16.52 -13.49
C LYS A 61 5.57 17.73 -12.60
N LYS A 62 4.62 18.08 -11.74
CA LYS A 62 4.79 19.17 -10.76
C LYS A 62 5.60 18.77 -9.52
N ASN A 63 5.74 17.46 -9.26
CA ASN A 63 6.39 16.93 -8.06
C ASN A 63 7.40 15.82 -8.40
N PRO A 64 8.34 16.00 -9.35
CA PRO A 64 9.21 14.92 -9.84
C PRO A 64 10.16 14.38 -8.77
N GLU A 65 10.49 15.19 -7.76
CA GLU A 65 11.36 14.81 -6.65
C GLU A 65 10.65 13.95 -5.58
N ARG A 66 9.33 13.84 -5.64
CA ARG A 66 8.50 13.20 -4.60
C ARG A 66 7.57 12.12 -5.15
N ALA A 67 7.35 12.10 -6.47
CA ALA A 67 6.42 11.16 -7.09
C ALA A 67 6.85 10.75 -8.49
N GLN A 68 6.48 9.52 -8.85
CA GLN A 68 6.54 8.98 -10.21
C GLN A 68 5.20 8.36 -10.59
N ALA A 69 5.01 8.08 -11.88
CA ALA A 69 3.82 7.38 -12.37
C ALA A 69 4.19 6.17 -13.22
N VAL A 70 3.35 5.15 -13.16
CA VAL A 70 3.32 4.01 -14.07
C VAL A 70 1.94 3.96 -14.71
N PHE A 71 1.88 3.79 -16.03
CA PHE A 71 0.63 3.74 -16.79
C PHE A 71 0.50 2.37 -17.44
N LEU A 72 -0.49 1.59 -17.02
CA LEU A 72 -0.80 0.31 -17.64
C LEU A 72 -1.67 0.54 -18.89
N SER A 73 -1.50 -0.31 -19.90
CA SER A 73 -2.22 -0.16 -21.17
C SER A 73 -3.70 -0.52 -21.11
N PHE A 74 -4.08 -1.34 -20.13
CA PHE A 74 -5.46 -1.77 -19.87
C PHE A 74 -5.59 -2.19 -18.40
N ASN A 75 -6.83 -2.29 -17.91
CA ASN A 75 -7.12 -2.70 -16.53
C ASN A 75 -6.70 -4.14 -16.26
N GLN A 76 -5.71 -4.29 -15.39
CA GLN A 76 -5.18 -5.59 -14.94
C GLN A 76 -5.61 -5.94 -13.52
N GLY A 77 -6.22 -4.98 -12.82
CA GLY A 77 -6.70 -5.10 -11.45
C GLY A 77 -5.71 -4.59 -10.41
N LYS A 78 -6.24 -4.23 -9.23
CA LYS A 78 -5.49 -3.61 -8.13
C LYS A 78 -4.22 -4.37 -7.78
N ALA A 79 -4.30 -5.71 -7.73
CA ALA A 79 -3.15 -6.56 -7.40
C ALA A 79 -1.96 -6.32 -8.33
N GLU A 80 -2.22 -6.29 -9.63
CA GLU A 80 -1.18 -6.08 -10.63
C GLU A 80 -0.67 -4.63 -10.64
N ALA A 81 -1.57 -3.66 -10.49
CA ALA A 81 -1.18 -2.25 -10.35
C ALA A 81 -0.22 -2.05 -9.17
N VAL A 82 -0.54 -2.62 -7.99
CA VAL A 82 0.33 -2.59 -6.81
C VAL A 82 1.67 -3.28 -7.12
N ARG A 83 1.65 -4.48 -7.70
CA ARG A 83 2.86 -5.24 -8.04
C ARG A 83 3.78 -4.46 -8.97
N GLN A 84 3.25 -3.87 -10.04
CA GLN A 84 4.03 -3.07 -10.98
C GLN A 84 4.62 -1.82 -10.33
N GLY A 85 3.85 -1.16 -9.49
CA GLY A 85 4.33 -0.01 -8.73
C GLY A 85 5.46 -0.36 -7.77
N ILE A 86 5.34 -1.46 -7.01
CA ILE A 86 6.39 -1.95 -6.12
C ILE A 86 7.66 -2.29 -6.91
N LYS A 87 7.54 -3.03 -8.03
CA LYS A 87 8.69 -3.35 -8.90
C LYS A 87 9.36 -2.10 -9.45
N SER A 88 8.59 -1.10 -9.85
CA SER A 88 9.11 0.18 -10.33
C SER A 88 9.88 0.91 -9.22
N LEU A 89 9.33 1.00 -8.01
CA LEU A 89 9.99 1.63 -6.86
C LEU A 89 11.29 0.93 -6.48
N LEU A 90 11.30 -0.40 -6.42
CA LEU A 90 12.51 -1.18 -6.09
C LEU A 90 13.62 -1.04 -7.14
N LYS A 91 13.24 -0.81 -8.40
CA LYS A 91 14.21 -0.59 -9.49
C LYS A 91 14.82 0.82 -9.45
N THR A 92 14.04 1.82 -9.07
CA THR A 92 14.43 3.24 -9.20
C THR A 92 15.01 3.83 -7.92
N HIS A 93 14.67 3.27 -6.75
CA HIS A 93 15.03 3.83 -5.46
C HIS A 93 15.58 2.78 -4.49
N LYS A 94 16.55 3.19 -3.68
CA LYS A 94 16.98 2.42 -2.50
C LYS A 94 16.08 2.81 -1.34
N LEU A 95 15.21 1.91 -0.90
CA LEU A 95 14.18 2.11 0.12
C LEU A 95 14.36 1.12 1.26
N LYS A 96 14.00 1.51 2.48
CA LYS A 96 13.92 0.59 3.63
C LYS A 96 12.58 -0.14 3.65
N PHE A 97 11.54 0.57 3.25
CA PHE A 97 10.16 0.09 3.26
C PHE A 97 9.49 0.38 1.92
N VAL A 98 8.62 -0.51 1.49
CA VAL A 98 7.72 -0.31 0.35
C VAL A 98 6.34 -0.81 0.70
N GLY A 99 5.32 -0.18 0.14
CA GLY A 99 3.96 -0.57 0.41
C GLY A 99 2.97 0.06 -0.55
N TYR A 100 1.70 -0.01 -0.21
CA TYR A 100 0.64 0.63 -1.00
C TYR A 100 -0.41 1.27 -0.11
N TRP A 101 -1.08 2.27 -0.67
CA TRP A 101 -2.15 3.04 -0.06
C TRP A 101 -3.27 3.22 -1.06
N ASP A 102 -4.51 3.00 -0.63
CA ASP A 102 -5.68 3.22 -1.49
C ASP A 102 -5.84 4.70 -1.84
N ALA A 103 -6.24 4.98 -3.08
CA ALA A 103 -6.37 6.34 -3.61
C ALA A 103 -7.43 7.20 -2.90
N ASP A 104 -8.43 6.55 -2.26
CA ASP A 104 -9.49 7.20 -1.49
C ASP A 104 -9.04 7.73 -0.13
N LEU A 105 -7.80 7.43 0.28
CA LEU A 105 -7.21 7.83 1.54
C LEU A 105 -8.06 7.51 2.78
N ALA A 106 -8.82 6.40 2.73
CA ALA A 106 -9.57 5.90 3.89
C ALA A 106 -8.66 5.71 5.11
N THR A 107 -7.37 5.46 4.89
CA THR A 107 -6.29 5.56 5.88
C THR A 107 -5.49 6.82 5.60
N PRO A 108 -5.37 7.76 6.55
CA PRO A 108 -4.61 9.00 6.37
C PRO A 108 -3.13 8.76 6.01
N LEU A 109 -2.52 9.64 5.22
CA LEU A 109 -1.11 9.54 4.84
C LEU A 109 -0.15 9.66 6.04
N SER A 110 -0.55 10.36 7.11
CA SER A 110 0.24 10.46 8.36
C SER A 110 0.51 9.10 8.99
N THR A 111 -0.38 8.12 8.80
CA THR A 111 -0.22 6.75 9.31
C THR A 111 1.00 6.03 8.72
N ILE A 112 1.53 6.49 7.58
CA ILE A 112 2.80 5.98 7.01
C ILE A 112 3.94 6.15 8.02
N LEU A 113 3.99 7.30 8.69
CA LEU A 113 5.05 7.60 9.67
C LEU A 113 4.90 6.71 10.91
N GLU A 114 3.68 6.49 11.38
CA GLU A 114 3.38 5.57 12.48
C GLU A 114 3.85 4.13 12.13
N PHE A 115 3.61 3.67 10.90
CA PHE A 115 4.07 2.35 10.43
C PHE A 115 5.59 2.25 10.41
N ILE A 116 6.28 3.31 9.98
CA ILE A 116 7.75 3.38 10.00
C ILE A 116 8.27 3.28 11.43
N GLU A 117 7.64 3.96 12.39
CA GLU A 117 8.00 3.90 13.82
C GLU A 117 7.81 2.49 14.37
N MET A 118 6.71 1.79 14.02
CA MET A 118 6.52 0.39 14.41
C MET A 118 7.65 -0.51 13.92
N PHE A 119 8.12 -0.34 12.68
CA PHE A 119 9.27 -1.08 12.17
C PHE A 119 10.59 -0.75 12.89
N GLN A 120 10.73 0.46 13.41
CA GLN A 120 11.90 0.86 14.20
C GLN A 120 11.89 0.22 15.59
N SER A 121 10.70 0.06 16.18
CA SER A 121 10.52 -0.56 17.50
C SER A 121 10.75 -2.07 17.50
N SER A 122 10.53 -2.76 16.36
CA SER A 122 10.73 -4.21 16.25
C SER A 122 11.34 -4.63 14.91
N ARG A 123 12.51 -5.24 14.98
CA ARG A 123 13.17 -5.83 13.79
C ARG A 123 12.49 -7.09 13.27
N ALA A 124 11.68 -7.75 14.10
CA ALA A 124 10.96 -8.97 13.71
C ALA A 124 9.77 -8.68 12.80
N LEU A 125 9.29 -7.43 12.74
CA LEU A 125 8.18 -7.05 11.86
C LEU A 125 8.63 -7.09 10.40
N VAL A 126 7.91 -7.87 9.60
CA VAL A 126 8.09 -7.97 8.14
C VAL A 126 7.13 -7.05 7.42
N ALA A 127 5.91 -6.92 7.94
CA ALA A 127 4.87 -6.07 7.40
C ALA A 127 4.04 -5.42 8.51
N VAL A 128 3.47 -4.26 8.20
CA VAL A 128 2.50 -3.53 9.02
C VAL A 128 1.30 -3.22 8.14
N CYS A 129 0.11 -3.53 8.65
CA CYS A 129 -1.16 -3.28 7.98
C CYS A 129 -2.04 -2.36 8.81
N GLY A 130 -2.77 -1.48 8.15
CA GLY A 130 -3.84 -0.75 8.82
C GLY A 130 -5.01 -1.67 9.15
N SER A 131 -5.72 -1.34 10.22
CA SER A 131 -6.98 -1.97 10.56
C SER A 131 -8.09 -0.93 10.57
N ARG A 132 -9.22 -1.26 9.95
CA ARG A 132 -10.42 -0.40 9.91
C ARG A 132 -11.30 -0.62 11.13
N ILE A 133 -10.72 -0.80 12.31
CA ILE A 133 -11.50 -0.91 13.55
C ILE A 133 -12.17 0.43 13.80
N LEU A 134 -13.48 0.40 14.06
CA LEU A 134 -14.27 1.55 14.50
C LEU A 134 -13.62 2.16 15.75
N ARG A 135 -12.90 3.26 15.62
CA ARG A 135 -12.63 4.12 16.76
C ARG A 135 -13.96 4.74 17.17
N LEU A 136 -14.32 4.63 18.44
CA LEU A 136 -15.49 5.30 19.02
C LEU A 136 -15.46 6.78 18.61
N GLY A 137 -16.46 7.22 17.81
CA GLY A 137 -16.59 8.60 17.32
C GLY A 137 -16.43 8.79 15.81
N ALA A 138 -16.06 7.77 15.02
CA ALA A 138 -16.04 7.86 13.55
C ALA A 138 -17.38 7.37 12.97
N SER A 139 -18.16 8.27 12.36
CA SER A 139 -19.38 7.92 11.62
C SER A 139 -19.00 7.37 10.24
N ILE A 140 -19.03 6.05 10.08
CA ILE A 140 -18.81 5.39 8.80
C ILE A 140 -20.16 4.92 8.27
N HIS A 141 -20.69 5.62 7.24
CA HIS A 141 -21.84 5.14 6.48
C HIS A 141 -21.43 3.98 5.57
N ARG A 142 -21.69 2.75 5.99
CA ARG A 142 -21.49 1.53 5.18
C ARG A 142 -22.76 0.74 5.02
N SER A 143 -22.95 0.11 3.84
CA SER A 143 -24.00 -0.87 3.69
C SER A 143 -23.68 -2.11 4.56
N VAL A 144 -24.63 -2.50 5.40
CA VAL A 144 -24.56 -3.59 6.38
C VAL A 144 -24.08 -4.91 5.74
N PHE A 145 -24.51 -5.18 4.51
CA PHE A 145 -24.22 -6.41 3.78
C PHE A 145 -22.72 -6.59 3.47
N ARG A 146 -22.05 -5.52 3.04
CA ARG A 146 -20.60 -5.51 2.73
C ARG A 146 -19.74 -5.67 3.97
N HIS A 147 -20.24 -5.23 5.12
CA HIS A 147 -19.57 -5.36 6.42
C HIS A 147 -19.54 -6.82 6.91
N TYR A 148 -20.66 -7.54 6.81
CA TYR A 148 -20.72 -8.94 7.26
C TYR A 148 -19.91 -9.88 6.37
N PHE A 149 -19.94 -9.73 5.05
CA PHE A 149 -19.15 -10.56 4.13
C PHE A 149 -17.64 -10.38 4.32
N GLY A 150 -17.18 -9.14 4.54
CA GLY A 150 -15.75 -8.86 4.82
C GLY A 150 -15.28 -9.52 6.12
N ARG A 151 -16.10 -9.53 7.19
CA ARG A 151 -15.75 -10.17 8.47
C ARG A 151 -15.73 -11.70 8.38
N VAL A 152 -16.69 -12.30 7.74
CA VAL A 152 -16.71 -13.76 7.55
C VAL A 152 -15.47 -14.20 6.77
N PHE A 153 -15.12 -13.49 5.69
CA PHE A 153 -13.97 -13.81 4.88
C PHE A 153 -12.65 -13.60 5.64
N ALA A 154 -12.51 -12.52 6.41
CA ALA A 154 -11.35 -12.28 7.27
C ALA A 154 -11.18 -13.37 8.33
N THR A 155 -12.30 -13.83 8.94
CA THR A 155 -12.29 -14.90 9.94
C THR A 155 -11.87 -16.24 9.30
N VAL A 156 -12.38 -16.56 8.12
CA VAL A 156 -12.01 -17.80 7.39
C VAL A 156 -10.52 -17.75 7.00
N ALA A 157 -10.05 -16.62 6.46
CA ALA A 157 -8.64 -16.43 6.11
C ALA A 157 -7.73 -16.50 7.35
N SER A 158 -8.11 -15.87 8.46
CA SER A 158 -7.40 -15.92 9.74
C SER A 158 -7.29 -17.35 10.28
N ASN A 159 -8.37 -18.13 10.21
CA ASN A 159 -8.39 -19.52 10.66
C ASN A 159 -7.55 -20.43 9.75
N ILE A 160 -7.63 -20.27 8.43
CA ILE A 160 -6.86 -21.08 7.46
C ILE A 160 -5.36 -20.77 7.58
N LEU A 161 -5.00 -19.51 7.75
CA LEU A 161 -3.62 -19.05 7.81
C LEU A 161 -3.04 -19.08 9.24
N ASN A 162 -3.89 -19.36 10.24
CA ASN A 162 -3.54 -19.35 11.68
C ASN A 162 -2.88 -18.02 12.12
N ILE A 163 -3.40 -16.88 11.62
CA ILE A 163 -2.89 -15.55 11.92
C ILE A 163 -4.01 -14.73 12.57
N PRO A 164 -3.75 -14.03 13.69
CA PRO A 164 -4.72 -13.13 14.31
C PRO A 164 -4.79 -11.80 13.53
N VAL A 165 -5.28 -11.81 12.28
CA VAL A 165 -5.46 -10.58 11.48
C VAL A 165 -6.93 -10.23 11.44
N TYR A 166 -7.27 -9.08 11.99
CA TYR A 166 -8.65 -8.59 12.11
C TYR A 166 -9.22 -8.00 10.80
N ASP A 167 -8.38 -7.36 9.97
CA ASP A 167 -8.80 -6.74 8.71
C ASP A 167 -7.74 -6.97 7.62
N THR A 168 -7.88 -8.07 6.90
CA THR A 168 -6.98 -8.42 5.78
C THR A 168 -7.10 -7.46 4.60
N GLN A 169 -8.20 -6.72 4.49
CA GLN A 169 -8.55 -5.91 3.32
C GLN A 169 -8.29 -4.40 3.50
N CYS A 170 -7.61 -3.98 4.58
CA CYS A 170 -7.24 -2.59 4.71
C CYS A 170 -6.29 -2.17 3.57
N GLY A 171 -6.63 -1.09 2.88
CA GLY A 171 -5.89 -0.57 1.73
C GLY A 171 -4.60 0.17 2.08
N ALA A 172 -4.06 -0.03 3.28
CA ALA A 172 -2.82 0.57 3.76
C ALA A 172 -1.90 -0.52 4.31
N LYS A 173 -0.81 -0.80 3.59
CA LYS A 173 0.17 -1.83 3.99
C LYS A 173 1.59 -1.38 3.67
N LEU A 174 2.50 -1.64 4.60
CA LEU A 174 3.92 -1.35 4.46
C LEU A 174 4.74 -2.61 4.77
N PHE A 175 5.79 -2.86 4.00
CA PHE A 175 6.66 -4.03 4.08
C PHE A 175 8.12 -3.61 4.17
N ARG A 176 8.95 -4.43 4.84
CA ARG A 176 10.41 -4.29 4.67
C ARG A 176 10.79 -4.64 3.23
N THR A 177 11.60 -3.81 2.63
CA THR A 177 12.02 -3.98 1.22
C THR A 177 12.71 -5.32 0.97
N GLU A 178 13.46 -5.85 1.93
CA GLU A 178 14.13 -7.15 1.83
C GLU A 178 13.16 -8.33 1.62
N HIS A 179 11.91 -8.22 2.08
CA HIS A 179 10.86 -9.23 1.90
C HIS A 179 9.94 -8.90 0.72
N ALA A 180 9.75 -7.63 0.44
CA ALA A 180 8.84 -7.18 -0.63
C ALA A 180 9.25 -7.72 -2.01
N GLY A 181 10.55 -7.84 -2.28
CA GLY A 181 11.05 -8.40 -3.52
C GLY A 181 10.53 -9.81 -3.81
N LEU A 182 10.42 -10.65 -2.79
CA LEU A 182 9.87 -12.01 -2.90
C LEU A 182 8.35 -12.00 -2.96
N ILE A 183 7.69 -11.22 -2.10
CA ILE A 183 6.23 -11.16 -1.99
C ILE A 183 5.60 -10.72 -3.32
N PHE A 184 6.21 -9.74 -4.00
CA PHE A 184 5.70 -9.16 -5.24
C PHE A 184 6.43 -9.64 -6.51
N SER A 185 7.24 -10.71 -6.43
CA SER A 185 7.96 -11.26 -7.60
C SER A 185 6.99 -11.76 -8.67
N GLU A 186 6.05 -12.61 -8.28
CA GLU A 186 5.11 -13.31 -9.15
C GLU A 186 3.75 -12.62 -9.22
N HIS A 187 3.00 -12.88 -10.29
CA HIS A 187 1.61 -12.44 -10.40
C HIS A 187 0.76 -13.02 -9.27
N PHE A 188 -0.24 -12.25 -8.84
CA PHE A 188 -1.22 -12.74 -7.88
C PHE A 188 -2.29 -13.57 -8.59
N ILE A 189 -2.75 -14.63 -7.93
CA ILE A 189 -3.80 -15.51 -8.46
C ILE A 189 -5.13 -14.76 -8.53
N SER A 190 -5.42 -13.97 -7.48
CA SER A 190 -6.66 -13.21 -7.39
C SER A 190 -6.45 -11.72 -7.65
N ARG A 191 -7.29 -11.15 -8.54
CA ARG A 191 -7.29 -9.70 -8.83
C ARG A 191 -7.83 -8.86 -7.66
N TRP A 192 -8.72 -9.43 -6.82
CA TRP A 192 -9.47 -8.73 -5.77
C TRP A 192 -9.10 -9.17 -4.35
N PHE A 193 -8.75 -10.45 -4.16
CA PHE A 193 -8.41 -11.02 -2.87
C PHE A 193 -6.90 -11.23 -2.69
N PHE A 194 -6.10 -10.47 -3.42
CA PHE A 194 -4.64 -10.58 -3.36
C PHE A 194 -4.08 -10.27 -1.96
N ASP A 195 -4.82 -9.53 -1.14
CA ASP A 195 -4.46 -9.25 0.24
C ASP A 195 -4.27 -10.52 1.07
N VAL A 196 -5.11 -11.54 0.88
CA VAL A 196 -4.96 -12.85 1.55
C VAL A 196 -3.73 -13.59 1.04
N GLU A 197 -3.49 -13.53 -0.27
CA GLU A 197 -2.31 -14.13 -0.88
C GLU A 197 -1.01 -13.44 -0.43
N LEU A 198 -1.04 -12.12 -0.22
CA LEU A 198 0.07 -11.37 0.40
C LEU A 198 0.44 -11.95 1.76
N PHE A 199 -0.56 -12.21 2.62
CA PHE A 199 -0.33 -12.83 3.92
C PHE A 199 0.27 -14.23 3.76
N ALA A 200 -0.28 -15.06 2.88
CA ALA A 200 0.21 -16.41 2.63
C ALA A 200 1.67 -16.40 2.15
N ARG A 201 2.01 -15.55 1.19
CA ARG A 201 3.39 -15.41 0.67
C ARG A 201 4.38 -14.91 1.74
N SER A 202 3.92 -14.02 2.61
CA SER A 202 4.76 -13.48 3.68
C SER A 202 5.08 -14.53 4.75
N ILE A 203 4.16 -15.46 5.01
CA ILE A 203 4.36 -16.55 5.97
C ILE A 203 5.25 -17.65 5.38
N ALA A 204 5.04 -18.01 4.12
CA ALA A 204 5.81 -19.05 3.44
C ALA A 204 7.31 -18.72 3.35
N GLY A 205 7.65 -17.41 3.34
CA GLY A 205 9.05 -16.95 3.26
C GLY A 205 9.72 -16.65 4.60
N THR A 206 8.95 -16.48 5.68
CA THR A 206 9.47 -16.08 7.00
C THR A 206 8.43 -16.33 8.10
N ARG A 207 8.86 -16.51 9.37
CA ARG A 207 7.96 -16.38 10.52
C ARG A 207 7.57 -14.89 10.65
N ALA A 208 6.70 -14.42 9.77
CA ALA A 208 6.30 -13.02 9.70
C ALA A 208 5.44 -12.65 10.91
N LEU A 209 5.83 -11.62 11.64
CA LEU A 209 4.98 -10.99 12.64
C LEU A 209 4.19 -9.88 11.94
N TRP A 210 2.87 -9.90 12.08
CA TRP A 210 1.93 -8.90 11.57
C TRP A 210 1.31 -8.15 12.73
N ILE A 211 1.24 -6.83 12.62
CA ILE A 211 0.47 -5.98 13.52
C ILE A 211 -0.63 -5.32 12.70
N ALA A 212 -1.87 -5.51 13.12
CA ALA A 212 -3.05 -4.88 12.54
C ALA A 212 -3.50 -3.70 13.42
#